data_3d8f86e7368540fafeee8d5cea77091c
#
_entry.id   3d8f86e7368540fafeee8d5cea77091c
#
_cell.length_a   1.000
_cell.length_b   1.000
_cell.length_c   1.000
_cell.angle_alpha   90.00
_cell.angle_beta   90.00
_cell.angle_gamma   90.00
#
_symmetry.space_group_name_H-M   'P 1'
#
loop_
_entity.id
_entity.type
_entity.pdbx_description
1 polymer ?
#
loop_
_entity_poly.entity_id
_entity_poly.type
_entity_poly.pdbx_seq_one_letter_code
_entity_poly.pdbx_strand_id
1 'polypeptide(L)'
;MMDIRTYLSQGKPLLFDGAMGTYFAAHPGRAEERCERANLTRPEEILRIHRAYLQAGCRAIKTNTFGLPRMAAAGNPLWEALTDEGWRLAAQAAAKTGAAVFADLGPAPDTESLPAAQIYTALAERFA
;
A
#
# COMPACT_ATOMS: atom_id res chain seq x y z
N MET A 1 -0.83 16.68 -6.01
CA MET A 1 -1.51 15.73 -5.09
C MET A 1 -2.79 16.34 -4.57
N MET A 2 -3.82 15.53 -4.44
CA MET A 2 -5.13 15.97 -3.94
C MET A 2 -5.02 16.44 -2.48
N ASP A 3 -5.59 17.61 -2.19
CA ASP A 3 -5.82 18.02 -0.80
C ASP A 3 -7.12 17.37 -0.30
N ILE A 4 -6.97 16.35 0.53
CA ILE A 4 -8.06 15.54 1.06
C ILE A 4 -9.07 16.39 1.84
N ARG A 5 -8.60 17.34 2.65
CA ARG A 5 -9.49 18.19 3.45
C ARG A 5 -10.37 19.03 2.55
N THR A 6 -9.78 19.66 1.55
CA THR A 6 -10.53 20.46 0.57
C THR A 6 -11.50 19.60 -0.21
N TYR A 7 -11.08 18.41 -0.65
CA TYR A 7 -11.95 17.48 -1.38
C TYR A 7 -13.17 17.08 -0.54
N LEU A 8 -12.95 16.66 0.70
CA LEU A 8 -14.04 16.22 1.59
C LEU A 8 -14.97 17.36 1.98
N SER A 9 -14.45 18.58 2.10
CA SER A 9 -15.29 19.76 2.41
C SER A 9 -16.30 20.09 1.33
N GLN A 10 -16.11 19.59 0.11
CA GLN A 10 -17.06 19.76 -0.99
C GLN A 10 -18.27 18.81 -0.92
N GLY A 11 -18.33 17.95 0.09
CA GLY A 11 -19.43 17.00 0.26
C GLY A 11 -19.42 15.84 -0.74
N LYS A 12 -18.31 15.63 -1.43
CA LYS A 12 -18.16 14.53 -2.39
C LYS A 12 -17.61 13.28 -1.71
N PRO A 13 -18.13 12.07 -2.05
CA PRO A 13 -17.56 10.84 -1.53
C PRO A 13 -16.16 10.61 -2.10
N LEU A 14 -15.25 10.10 -1.26
CA LEU A 14 -13.93 9.70 -1.69
C LEU A 14 -13.92 8.20 -1.98
N LEU A 15 -13.87 7.86 -3.26
CA LEU A 15 -13.88 6.46 -3.68
C LEU A 15 -12.46 5.89 -3.63
N PHE A 16 -12.27 4.88 -2.78
CA PHE A 16 -11.02 4.14 -2.67
C PHE A 16 -10.93 3.00 -3.69
N ASP A 17 -9.71 2.52 -3.89
CA ASP A 17 -9.44 1.30 -4.62
C ASP A 17 -9.96 0.06 -3.84
N GLY A 18 -9.94 -1.09 -4.52
CA GLY A 18 -10.27 -2.37 -3.92
C GLY A 18 -9.06 -3.14 -3.42
N ALA A 19 -9.23 -4.45 -3.22
CA ALA A 19 -8.21 -5.33 -2.70
C ALA A 19 -7.01 -5.46 -3.65
N MET A 20 -5.81 -5.39 -3.11
CA MET A 20 -4.57 -5.64 -3.85
C MET A 20 -4.23 -7.13 -3.87
N GLY A 21 -4.25 -7.79 -2.71
CA GLY A 21 -3.82 -9.19 -2.58
C GLY A 21 -4.65 -10.14 -3.41
N THR A 22 -5.97 -10.01 -3.36
CA THR A 22 -6.89 -10.86 -4.12
C THR A 22 -6.73 -10.64 -5.62
N TYR A 23 -6.60 -9.40 -6.05
CA TYR A 23 -6.40 -9.05 -7.45
C TYR A 23 -5.09 -9.64 -7.99
N PHE A 24 -4.00 -9.49 -7.22
CA PHE A 24 -2.70 -10.05 -7.56
C PHE A 24 -2.73 -11.57 -7.63
N ALA A 25 -3.35 -12.23 -6.64
CA ALA A 25 -3.45 -13.69 -6.57
C ALA A 25 -4.29 -14.30 -7.69
N ALA A 26 -5.22 -13.55 -8.25
CA ALA A 26 -6.04 -14.00 -9.38
C ALA A 26 -5.24 -14.16 -10.66
N HIS A 27 -4.09 -13.52 -10.78
CA HIS A 27 -3.21 -13.68 -11.93
C HIS A 27 -2.55 -15.07 -11.91
N PRO A 28 -2.49 -15.79 -13.05
CA PRO A 28 -1.86 -17.13 -13.09
C PRO A 28 -0.43 -17.12 -12.51
N GLY A 29 -0.15 -18.09 -11.62
CA GLY A 29 1.16 -18.26 -11.00
C GLY A 29 1.45 -17.34 -9.82
N ARG A 30 0.46 -16.60 -9.31
CA ARG A 30 0.65 -15.61 -8.22
C ARG A 30 0.02 -16.02 -6.89
N ALA A 31 -0.81 -17.06 -6.85
CA ALA A 31 -1.57 -17.42 -5.65
C ALA A 31 -0.70 -17.70 -4.42
N GLU A 32 0.51 -18.21 -4.61
CA GLU A 32 1.45 -18.54 -3.53
C GLU A 32 2.40 -17.40 -3.16
N GLU A 33 2.42 -16.31 -3.93
CA GLU A 33 3.28 -15.17 -3.65
C GLU A 33 2.60 -14.18 -2.71
N ARG A 34 3.37 -13.62 -1.77
CA ARG A 34 2.92 -12.43 -1.03
C ARG A 34 2.99 -11.23 -1.96
N CYS A 35 1.88 -10.51 -2.09
CA CYS A 35 1.81 -9.38 -3.03
C CYS A 35 2.79 -8.25 -2.65
N GLU A 36 3.12 -8.06 -1.38
CA GLU A 36 4.07 -7.02 -0.94
C GLU A 36 5.47 -7.25 -1.51
N ARG A 37 5.89 -8.50 -1.64
CA ARG A 37 7.17 -8.84 -2.26
C ARG A 37 7.24 -8.41 -3.72
N ALA A 38 6.11 -8.41 -4.39
CA ALA A 38 6.01 -7.99 -5.78
C ALA A 38 6.35 -6.50 -5.98
N ASN A 39 6.37 -5.69 -4.93
CA ASN A 39 6.89 -4.33 -5.02
C ASN A 39 8.33 -4.30 -5.54
N LEU A 40 9.14 -5.32 -5.20
CA LEU A 40 10.52 -5.45 -5.66
C LEU A 40 10.67 -6.40 -6.84
N THR A 41 9.94 -7.52 -6.83
CA THR A 41 10.13 -8.59 -7.83
C THR A 41 9.30 -8.40 -9.09
N ARG A 42 8.14 -7.73 -8.99
CA ARG A 42 7.20 -7.53 -10.10
C ARG A 42 6.55 -6.15 -10.03
N PRO A 43 7.36 -5.07 -10.01
CA PRO A 43 6.81 -3.71 -9.83
C PRO A 43 5.81 -3.33 -10.92
N GLU A 44 6.00 -3.79 -12.15
CA GLU A 44 5.09 -3.48 -13.25
C GLU A 44 3.69 -4.09 -13.04
N GLU A 45 3.59 -5.26 -12.41
CA GLU A 45 2.29 -5.85 -12.10
C GLU A 45 1.55 -5.04 -11.03
N ILE A 46 2.25 -4.63 -9.98
CA ILE A 46 1.65 -3.79 -8.93
C ILE A 46 1.20 -2.45 -9.51
N LEU A 47 2.04 -1.83 -10.32
CA LEU A 47 1.72 -0.58 -11.00
C LEU A 47 0.48 -0.73 -11.89
N ARG A 48 0.39 -1.82 -12.62
CA ARG A 48 -0.78 -2.12 -13.46
C ARG A 48 -2.07 -2.24 -12.65
N ILE A 49 -2.01 -2.88 -11.48
CA ILE A 49 -3.18 -3.03 -10.60
C ILE A 49 -3.63 -1.65 -10.09
N HIS A 50 -2.71 -0.82 -9.62
CA HIS A 50 -3.03 0.55 -9.22
C HIS A 50 -3.69 1.32 -10.35
N ARG A 51 -3.14 1.24 -11.55
CA ARG A 51 -3.69 1.92 -12.73
C ARG A 51 -5.08 1.40 -13.11
N ALA A 52 -5.32 0.09 -12.97
CA ALA A 52 -6.63 -0.49 -13.25
C ALA A 52 -7.72 0.10 -12.34
N TYR A 53 -7.43 0.22 -11.04
CA TYR A 53 -8.36 0.85 -10.11
C TYR A 53 -8.59 2.34 -10.42
N LEU A 54 -7.53 3.06 -10.75
CA LEU A 54 -7.64 4.48 -11.13
C LEU A 54 -8.46 4.67 -12.41
N GLN A 55 -8.28 3.78 -13.40
CA GLN A 55 -9.09 3.78 -14.63
C GLN A 55 -10.57 3.47 -14.35
N ALA A 56 -10.85 2.66 -13.33
CA ALA A 56 -12.21 2.37 -12.91
C ALA A 56 -12.88 3.56 -12.20
N GLY A 57 -12.12 4.60 -11.86
CA GLY A 57 -12.66 5.86 -11.35
C GLY A 57 -12.38 6.15 -9.88
N CYS A 58 -11.57 5.33 -9.18
CA CYS A 58 -11.22 5.66 -7.80
C CYS A 58 -10.36 6.93 -7.73
N ARG A 59 -10.46 7.64 -6.60
CA ARG A 59 -9.76 8.90 -6.36
C ARG A 59 -8.76 8.80 -5.21
N ALA A 60 -8.69 7.65 -4.58
CA ALA A 60 -7.72 7.33 -3.54
C ALA A 60 -7.27 5.89 -3.71
N ILE A 61 -5.97 5.67 -3.62
CA ILE A 61 -5.40 4.33 -3.65
C ILE A 61 -4.56 4.08 -2.39
N LYS A 62 -4.50 2.82 -2.00
CA LYS A 62 -3.69 2.37 -0.87
C LYS A 62 -2.40 1.76 -1.40
N THR A 63 -1.30 1.99 -0.70
CA THR A 63 -0.02 1.35 -1.02
C THR A 63 -0.11 -0.16 -0.86
N ASN A 64 0.71 -0.91 -1.59
CA ASN A 64 0.81 -2.37 -1.45
C ASN A 64 1.72 -2.74 -0.28
N THR A 65 1.25 -2.48 0.95
CA THR A 65 2.04 -2.58 2.18
C THR A 65 1.27 -3.15 3.37
N PHE A 66 0.09 -3.73 3.14
CA PHE A 66 -0.76 -4.23 4.21
C PHE A 66 -0.07 -5.24 5.13
N GLY A 67 0.71 -6.17 4.57
CA GLY A 67 1.40 -7.20 5.33
C GLY A 67 2.71 -6.78 5.99
N LEU A 68 3.16 -5.53 5.77
CA LEU A 68 4.47 -5.08 6.27
C LEU A 68 4.59 -5.03 7.79
N PRO A 69 3.55 -4.69 8.58
CA PRO A 69 3.69 -4.75 10.03
C PRO A 69 4.10 -6.13 10.53
N ARG A 70 3.54 -7.20 9.97
CA ARG A 70 3.94 -8.57 10.31
C ARG A 70 5.35 -8.90 9.82
N MET A 71 5.69 -8.47 8.62
CA MET A 71 7.01 -8.71 8.05
C MET A 71 8.10 -8.00 8.83
N ALA A 72 7.87 -6.76 9.23
CA ALA A 72 8.80 -6.00 10.07
C ALA A 72 8.95 -6.64 11.45
N ALA A 73 7.84 -7.03 12.07
CA ALA A 73 7.86 -7.70 13.37
C ALA A 73 8.62 -9.04 13.34
N ALA A 74 8.55 -9.75 12.22
CA ALA A 74 9.27 -11.02 12.01
C ALA A 74 10.75 -10.81 11.67
N GLY A 75 11.22 -9.56 11.60
CA GLY A 75 12.62 -9.26 11.28
C GLY A 75 12.98 -9.43 9.81
N ASN A 76 12.01 -9.33 8.90
CA ASN A 76 12.28 -9.40 7.47
C ASN A 76 13.22 -8.25 7.08
N PRO A 77 14.44 -8.55 6.55
CA PRO A 77 15.43 -7.50 6.26
C PRO A 77 15.02 -6.58 5.11
N LEU A 78 14.00 -6.94 4.34
CA LEU A 78 13.53 -6.16 3.19
C LEU A 78 12.36 -5.23 3.53
N TRP A 79 11.91 -5.18 4.80
CA TRP A 79 10.69 -4.43 5.12
C TRP A 79 10.78 -2.94 4.74
N GLU A 80 11.95 -2.33 4.91
CA GLU A 80 12.15 -0.92 4.53
C GLU A 80 12.09 -0.73 3.03
N ALA A 81 12.80 -1.56 2.26
CA ALA A 81 12.78 -1.49 0.80
C ALA A 81 11.38 -1.76 0.23
N LEU A 82 10.65 -2.72 0.80
CA LEU A 82 9.28 -3.03 0.40
C LEU A 82 8.34 -1.86 0.68
N THR A 83 8.53 -1.16 1.78
CA THR A 83 7.77 0.04 2.14
C THR A 83 8.03 1.15 1.13
N ASP A 84 9.28 1.44 0.85
CA ASP A 84 9.68 2.51 -0.08
C ASP A 84 9.14 2.26 -1.49
N GLU A 85 9.29 1.04 -1.99
CA GLU A 85 8.79 0.69 -3.32
C GLU A 85 7.27 0.65 -3.37
N GLY A 86 6.61 0.20 -2.30
CA GLY A 86 5.15 0.25 -2.20
C GLY A 86 4.62 1.67 -2.33
N TRP A 87 5.23 2.61 -1.64
CA TRP A 87 4.90 4.03 -1.76
C TRP A 87 5.20 4.56 -3.16
N ARG A 88 6.40 4.30 -3.66
CA ARG A 88 6.85 4.81 -4.96
C ARG A 88 5.92 4.39 -6.11
N LEU A 89 5.51 3.11 -6.12
CA LEU A 89 4.63 2.59 -7.17
C LEU A 89 3.24 3.22 -7.11
N ALA A 90 2.68 3.35 -5.92
CA ALA A 90 1.38 4.00 -5.75
C ALA A 90 1.44 5.47 -6.14
N ALA A 91 2.47 6.19 -5.70
CA ALA A 91 2.67 7.61 -6.04
C ALA A 91 2.85 7.80 -7.55
N GLN A 92 3.59 6.91 -8.20
CA GLN A 92 3.78 6.94 -9.65
C GLN A 92 2.46 6.76 -10.40
N ALA A 93 1.65 5.80 -9.97
CA ALA A 93 0.33 5.60 -10.58
C ALA A 93 -0.60 6.80 -10.37
N ALA A 94 -0.63 7.33 -9.15
CA ALA A 94 -1.51 8.43 -8.78
C ALA A 94 -1.12 9.76 -9.43
N ALA A 95 0.15 9.97 -9.76
CA ALA A 95 0.64 11.22 -10.33
C ALA A 95 -0.10 11.62 -11.61
N LYS A 96 -0.52 10.65 -12.42
CA LYS A 96 -1.21 10.91 -13.68
C LYS A 96 -2.66 11.36 -13.51
N THR A 97 -3.29 11.01 -12.40
CA THR A 97 -4.72 11.28 -12.15
C THR A 97 -4.94 12.31 -11.05
N GLY A 98 -3.90 12.63 -10.29
CA GLY A 98 -4.02 13.48 -9.10
C GLY A 98 -4.72 12.80 -7.93
N ALA A 99 -4.84 11.47 -7.93
CA ALA A 99 -5.46 10.72 -6.84
C ALA A 99 -4.62 10.82 -5.56
N ALA A 100 -5.28 10.64 -4.42
CA ALA A 100 -4.61 10.57 -3.13
C ALA A 100 -3.98 9.18 -2.91
N VAL A 101 -2.87 9.15 -2.19
CA VAL A 101 -2.18 7.91 -1.80
C VAL A 101 -2.22 7.78 -0.28
N PHE A 102 -2.68 6.62 0.18
CA PHE A 102 -2.76 6.29 1.60
C PHE A 102 -1.81 5.13 1.91
N ALA A 103 -1.03 5.27 2.97
CA ALA A 103 -0.23 4.17 3.50
C ALA A 103 -1.15 3.12 4.12
N ASP A 104 -1.06 1.89 3.63
CA ASP A 104 -1.90 0.78 4.09
C ASP A 104 -1.11 -0.09 5.06
N LEU A 105 -1.56 -0.14 6.31
CA LEU A 105 -0.91 -0.91 7.37
C LEU A 105 -1.92 -1.86 8.00
N GLY A 106 -1.68 -3.15 7.80
CA GLY A 106 -2.47 -4.21 8.41
C GLY A 106 -2.12 -4.41 9.89
N PRO A 107 -2.66 -5.47 10.50
CA PRO A 107 -2.42 -5.74 11.91
C PRO A 107 -0.95 -6.12 12.18
N ALA A 108 -0.42 -5.62 13.29
CA ALA A 108 0.88 -6.02 13.83
C ALA A 108 0.68 -6.93 15.03
N PRO A 109 1.56 -7.92 15.26
CA PRO A 109 1.59 -8.63 16.53
C PRO A 109 1.94 -7.66 17.65
N ASP A 110 1.38 -7.90 18.83
CA ASP A 110 1.62 -7.06 20.01
C ASP A 110 2.15 -7.94 21.14
N THR A 111 3.46 -7.84 21.39
CA THR A 111 4.14 -8.61 22.41
C THR A 111 4.84 -7.68 23.40
N GLU A 112 5.16 -8.20 24.59
CA GLU A 112 5.89 -7.42 25.60
C GLU A 112 7.27 -6.99 25.10
N SER A 113 7.98 -7.88 24.40
CA SER A 113 9.31 -7.60 23.86
C SER A 113 9.28 -6.72 22.60
N LEU A 114 8.17 -6.71 21.85
CA LEU A 114 7.99 -5.91 20.66
C LEU A 114 6.54 -5.42 20.58
N PRO A 115 6.22 -4.29 21.24
CA PRO A 115 4.87 -3.75 21.22
C PRO A 115 4.45 -3.31 19.80
N ALA A 116 3.17 -3.51 19.48
CA ALA A 116 2.62 -3.10 18.19
C ALA A 116 2.85 -1.61 17.91
N ALA A 117 2.76 -0.77 18.93
CA ALA A 117 3.01 0.67 18.80
C ALA A 117 4.41 0.98 18.24
N GLN A 118 5.42 0.20 18.64
CA GLN A 118 6.79 0.36 18.13
C GLN A 118 6.89 0.01 16.66
N ILE A 119 6.20 -1.06 16.24
CA ILE A 119 6.16 -1.50 14.83
C ILE A 119 5.51 -0.41 13.97
N TYR A 120 4.35 0.08 14.38
CA TYR A 120 3.63 1.12 13.64
C TYR A 120 4.39 2.44 13.60
N THR A 121 5.09 2.80 14.67
CA THR A 121 5.92 4.00 14.69
C THR A 121 7.04 3.91 13.66
N ALA A 122 7.73 2.78 13.59
CA ALA A 122 8.81 2.57 12.63
C ALA A 122 8.31 2.66 11.19
N LEU A 123 7.17 2.05 10.89
CA LEU A 123 6.56 2.11 9.56
C LEU A 123 6.08 3.51 9.21
N ALA A 124 5.42 4.19 10.13
CA ALA A 124 4.94 5.56 9.92
C ALA A 124 6.09 6.53 9.63
N GLU A 125 7.19 6.40 10.37
CA GLU A 125 8.40 7.20 10.12
C GLU A 125 8.99 6.91 8.75
N ARG A 126 8.93 5.67 8.28
CA ARG A 126 9.43 5.30 6.96
C ARG A 126 8.61 5.91 5.84
N PHE A 127 7.30 6.02 6.01
CA PHE A 127 6.42 6.69 5.03
C PHE A 127 6.55 8.22 5.05
N ALA A 128 7.01 8.79 6.12
CA ALA A 128 7.06 10.24 6.29
C ALA A 128 8.08 10.96 5.38
#